data_dc43e9188c86ce774e63dd475f17231d
#
_entry.id   dc43e9188c86ce774e63dd475f17231d
#
_cell.length_a   1.000
_cell.length_b   1.000
_cell.length_c   1.000
_cell.angle_alpha   90.00
_cell.angle_beta   90.00
_cell.angle_gamma   90.00
#
_symmetry.space_group_name_H-M   'P 1'
#
loop_
_entity.id
_entity.type
_entity.pdbx_description
1 polymer ?
#
loop_
_entity_poly.entity_id
_entity_poly.type
_entity_poly.pdbx_seq_one_letter_code
_entity_poly.pdbx_strand_id
1 'polypeptide(L)'
;MFERPPVIAAWAAVGGKKESEGPLAEGFDLLIQDAAFPEEGCANWEQAESLLQQKAVEACLRKARVSPKAVDLALAGDLQAQCTASNYTMRTLGIPFAGVYGACSTMAETLCLAAALTAGGMARQTLALTSSHFCAAERQFRTPLDY
;
A
#
# COMPACT_ATOMS: atom_id res chain seq x y z
N MET A 1 -5.52 -23.70 -11.55
CA MET A 1 -5.64 -22.62 -12.58
C MET A 1 -7.03 -22.01 -12.44
N PHE A 2 -7.17 -20.70 -12.48
CA PHE A 2 -8.50 -20.07 -12.41
C PHE A 2 -9.26 -20.30 -13.71
N GLU A 3 -10.54 -20.68 -13.62
CA GLU A 3 -11.41 -20.79 -14.82
C GLU A 3 -11.63 -19.42 -15.49
N ARG A 4 -11.71 -18.37 -14.67
CA ARG A 4 -11.78 -16.97 -15.12
C ARG A 4 -10.67 -16.20 -14.40
N PRO A 5 -9.49 -16.06 -15.01
CA PRO A 5 -8.38 -15.38 -14.40
C PRO A 5 -8.70 -13.87 -14.24
N PRO A 6 -8.47 -13.29 -13.04
CA PRO A 6 -8.55 -11.85 -12.87
C PRO A 6 -7.44 -11.16 -13.65
N VAL A 7 -7.64 -9.90 -13.97
CA VAL A 7 -6.67 -9.06 -14.67
C VAL A 7 -6.25 -7.89 -13.78
N ILE A 8 -5.00 -7.47 -13.89
CA ILE A 8 -4.54 -6.23 -13.28
C ILE A 8 -4.99 -5.08 -14.17
N ALA A 9 -5.97 -4.31 -13.70
CA ALA A 9 -6.53 -3.17 -14.45
C ALA A 9 -5.62 -1.94 -14.44
N ALA A 10 -4.93 -1.71 -13.33
CA ALA A 10 -3.93 -0.65 -13.17
C ALA A 10 -2.98 -0.98 -12.02
N TRP A 11 -1.86 -0.28 -12.00
CA TRP A 11 -0.87 -0.33 -10.92
C TRP A 11 -0.26 1.05 -10.74
N ALA A 12 0.26 1.33 -9.55
CA ALA A 12 0.99 2.54 -9.24
C ALA A 12 2.06 2.28 -8.19
N ALA A 13 3.12 3.06 -8.27
CA ALA A 13 4.22 3.05 -7.32
C ALA A 13 4.56 4.47 -6.86
N VAL A 14 4.74 4.63 -5.56
CA VAL A 14 5.22 5.88 -4.93
C VAL A 14 6.54 5.57 -4.24
N GLY A 15 7.55 6.36 -4.51
CA GLY A 15 8.88 6.23 -3.94
C GLY A 15 9.34 7.49 -3.22
N GLY A 16 10.40 7.37 -2.44
CA GLY A 16 11.05 8.46 -1.75
C GLY A 16 12.29 8.97 -2.48
N LYS A 17 13.10 9.75 -1.77
CA LYS A 17 14.33 10.34 -2.30
C LYS A 17 15.31 9.29 -2.81
N LYS A 18 15.49 8.19 -2.08
CA LYS A 18 16.43 7.13 -2.48
C LYS A 18 16.03 6.47 -3.80
N GLU A 19 14.75 6.24 -3.98
CA GLU A 19 14.20 5.71 -5.22
C GLU A 19 14.40 6.71 -6.38
N SER A 20 14.30 8.02 -6.11
CA SER A 20 14.52 9.07 -7.14
C SER A 20 15.98 9.16 -7.61
N GLU A 21 16.91 8.72 -6.80
CA GLU A 21 18.34 8.67 -7.13
C GLU A 21 18.75 7.33 -7.77
N GLY A 22 17.84 6.36 -7.81
CA GLY A 22 18.08 5.00 -8.28
C GLY A 22 17.82 4.80 -9.78
N PRO A 23 18.27 3.67 -10.33
CA PRO A 23 18.14 3.38 -11.76
C PRO A 23 16.71 3.13 -12.21
N LEU A 24 15.76 2.93 -11.28
CA LEU A 24 14.35 2.67 -11.57
C LEU A 24 13.45 3.89 -11.31
N ALA A 25 14.03 5.08 -11.12
CA ALA A 25 13.29 6.30 -10.79
C ALA A 25 12.15 6.60 -11.76
N GLU A 26 12.38 6.39 -13.05
CA GLU A 26 11.36 6.62 -14.10
C GLU A 26 10.16 5.66 -14.02
N GLY A 27 10.28 4.55 -13.29
CA GLY A 27 9.21 3.57 -13.09
C GLY A 27 8.17 3.97 -12.04
N PHE A 28 8.43 5.00 -11.24
CA PHE A 28 7.52 5.47 -10.20
C PHE A 28 6.53 6.50 -10.73
N ASP A 29 5.29 6.42 -10.27
CA ASP A 29 4.23 7.38 -10.59
C ASP A 29 4.38 8.69 -9.84
N LEU A 30 5.00 8.65 -8.66
CA LEU A 30 5.28 9.80 -7.82
C LEU A 30 6.56 9.54 -7.01
N LEU A 31 7.44 10.53 -7.00
CA LEU A 31 8.64 10.55 -6.19
C LEU A 31 8.58 11.73 -5.21
N ILE A 32 8.67 11.45 -3.92
CA ILE A 32 8.54 12.41 -2.84
C ILE A 32 9.93 12.66 -2.25
N GLN A 33 10.43 13.89 -2.34
CA GLN A 33 11.79 14.23 -1.93
C GLN A 33 12.01 14.15 -0.42
N ASP A 34 11.01 14.51 0.37
CA ASP A 34 11.01 14.30 1.82
C ASP A 34 9.94 13.27 2.22
N ALA A 35 10.25 12.00 1.96
CA ALA A 35 9.32 10.92 2.29
C ALA A 35 9.27 10.60 3.79
N ALA A 36 10.19 11.12 4.60
CA ALA A 36 10.10 10.98 6.07
C ALA A 36 8.90 11.76 6.61
N PHE A 37 8.63 12.93 6.02
CA PHE A 37 7.47 13.77 6.32
C PHE A 37 6.93 14.37 5.01
N PRO A 38 6.17 13.59 4.24
CA PRO A 38 5.83 13.93 2.85
C PRO A 38 4.89 15.13 2.68
N GLU A 39 4.27 15.60 3.76
CA GLU A 39 3.44 16.81 3.77
C GLU A 39 3.59 17.58 5.07
N GLU A 40 3.41 18.90 4.99
CA GLU A 40 3.34 19.75 6.16
C GLU A 40 2.19 19.31 7.09
N GLY A 41 2.46 19.19 8.38
CA GLY A 41 1.50 18.69 9.37
C GLY A 41 1.55 17.19 9.62
N CYS A 42 2.39 16.45 8.93
CA CYS A 42 2.66 15.05 9.23
C CYS A 42 3.43 14.95 10.57
N ALA A 43 2.77 14.47 11.61
CA ALA A 43 3.30 14.53 12.98
C ALA A 43 4.19 13.35 13.37
N ASN A 44 4.10 12.24 12.63
CA ASN A 44 4.85 11.02 12.89
C ASN A 44 5.00 10.15 11.64
N TRP A 45 5.86 9.15 11.73
CA TRP A 45 6.18 8.28 10.59
C TRP A 45 5.04 7.34 10.19
N GLU A 46 4.14 7.00 11.11
CA GLU A 46 2.95 6.22 10.81
C GLU A 46 2.00 7.00 9.91
N GLN A 47 1.83 8.28 10.18
CA GLN A 47 1.07 9.18 9.30
C GLN A 47 1.76 9.36 7.95
N ALA A 48 3.10 9.49 7.95
CA ALA A 48 3.88 9.58 6.74
C ALA A 48 3.69 8.35 5.83
N GLU A 49 3.78 7.14 6.39
CA GLU A 49 3.55 5.91 5.64
C GLU A 49 2.10 5.79 5.16
N SER A 50 1.12 6.12 6.00
CA SER A 50 -0.28 6.16 5.58
C SER A 50 -0.51 7.12 4.41
N LEU A 51 0.14 8.28 4.42
CA LEU A 51 0.03 9.24 3.33
C LEU A 51 0.66 8.74 2.03
N LEU A 52 1.82 8.06 2.10
CA LEU A 52 2.43 7.40 0.95
C LEU A 52 1.49 6.36 0.34
N GLN A 53 0.85 5.54 1.18
CA GLN A 53 -0.16 4.58 0.75
C GLN A 53 -1.36 5.26 0.08
N GLN A 54 -1.89 6.34 0.67
CA GLN A 54 -3.00 7.11 0.09
C GLN A 54 -2.64 7.61 -1.30
N LYS A 55 -1.46 8.19 -1.48
CA LYS A 55 -0.98 8.68 -2.78
C LYS A 55 -0.85 7.55 -3.80
N ALA A 56 -0.37 6.37 -3.39
CA ALA A 56 -0.27 5.20 -4.27
C ALA A 56 -1.66 4.71 -4.70
N VAL A 57 -2.59 4.59 -3.76
CA VAL A 57 -3.98 4.19 -4.05
C VAL A 57 -4.66 5.19 -4.97
N GLU A 58 -4.55 6.49 -4.69
CA GLU A 58 -5.12 7.55 -5.53
C GLU A 58 -4.57 7.51 -6.97
N ALA A 59 -3.26 7.34 -7.10
CA ALA A 59 -2.62 7.21 -8.42
C ALA A 59 -3.12 5.98 -9.17
N CYS A 60 -3.22 4.83 -8.50
CA CYS A 60 -3.72 3.58 -9.07
C CYS A 60 -5.18 3.70 -9.51
N LEU A 61 -6.06 4.18 -8.64
CA LEU A 61 -7.48 4.35 -8.92
C LEU A 61 -7.72 5.37 -10.05
N ARG A 62 -6.95 6.44 -10.09
CA ARG A 62 -7.00 7.42 -11.20
C ARG A 62 -6.65 6.77 -12.53
N LYS A 63 -5.58 5.96 -12.59
CA LYS A 63 -5.19 5.20 -13.79
C LYS A 63 -6.26 4.20 -14.20
N ALA A 64 -6.87 3.51 -13.24
CA ALA A 64 -7.97 2.60 -13.48
C ALA A 64 -9.29 3.29 -13.86
N ARG A 65 -9.40 4.61 -13.63
CA ARG A 65 -10.66 5.38 -13.73
C ARG A 65 -11.77 4.83 -12.83
N VAL A 66 -11.41 4.41 -11.65
CA VAL A 66 -12.28 3.80 -10.63
C VAL A 66 -12.33 4.72 -9.41
N SER A 67 -13.51 4.89 -8.83
CA SER A 67 -13.65 5.62 -7.57
C SER A 67 -13.34 4.71 -6.37
N PRO A 68 -12.89 5.24 -5.23
CA PRO A 68 -12.69 4.45 -4.02
C PRO A 68 -13.92 3.64 -3.60
N LYS A 69 -15.12 4.19 -3.81
CA LYS A 69 -16.40 3.53 -3.48
C LYS A 69 -16.71 2.32 -4.35
N ALA A 70 -16.06 2.15 -5.49
CA ALA A 70 -16.23 1.01 -6.36
C ALA A 70 -15.28 -0.15 -6.03
N VAL A 71 -14.35 0.05 -5.10
CA VAL A 71 -13.47 -1.02 -4.62
C VAL A 71 -14.24 -1.83 -3.57
N ASP A 72 -14.50 -3.09 -3.86
CA ASP A 72 -15.25 -3.98 -2.97
C ASP A 72 -14.42 -4.36 -1.73
N LEU A 73 -13.12 -4.56 -1.90
CA LEU A 73 -12.20 -4.93 -0.82
C LEU A 73 -10.76 -4.57 -1.16
N ALA A 74 -10.04 -3.99 -0.20
CA ALA A 74 -8.60 -3.86 -0.22
C ALA A 74 -7.93 -4.95 0.62
N LEU A 75 -6.89 -5.57 0.07
CA LEU A 75 -5.94 -6.40 0.78
C LEU A 75 -4.69 -5.53 0.94
N ALA A 76 -4.35 -5.16 2.17
CA ALA A 76 -3.26 -4.20 2.37
C ALA A 76 -2.42 -4.56 3.59
N GLY A 77 -1.14 -4.21 3.53
CA GLY A 77 -0.23 -4.40 4.66
C GLY A 77 1.00 -3.52 4.59
N ASP A 78 1.59 -3.36 5.74
CA ASP A 78 2.82 -2.61 5.96
C ASP A 78 3.70 -3.35 6.98
N LEU A 79 4.86 -2.79 7.31
CA LEU A 79 5.79 -3.40 8.26
C LEU A 79 5.54 -3.01 9.71
N GLN A 80 4.55 -2.17 9.98
CA GLN A 80 4.22 -1.76 11.34
C GLN A 80 3.30 -2.79 12.01
N ALA A 81 3.37 -2.87 13.33
CA ALA A 81 2.52 -3.78 14.10
C ALA A 81 1.04 -3.60 13.75
N GLN A 82 0.36 -4.72 13.48
CA GLN A 82 -1.08 -4.75 13.19
C GLN A 82 -1.50 -3.95 11.94
N CYS A 83 -0.61 -3.77 10.97
CA CYS A 83 -0.87 -3.00 9.75
C CYS A 83 -1.38 -1.58 10.05
N THR A 84 -0.67 -0.86 10.93
CA THR A 84 -1.09 0.44 11.44
C THR A 84 -1.31 1.47 10.32
N ALA A 85 -0.34 1.62 9.42
CA ALA A 85 -0.46 2.57 8.31
C ALA A 85 -1.62 2.21 7.38
N SER A 86 -1.78 0.92 7.06
CA SER A 86 -2.86 0.42 6.21
C SER A 86 -4.24 0.65 6.82
N ASN A 87 -4.38 0.47 8.14
CA ASN A 87 -5.62 0.76 8.86
C ASN A 87 -6.03 2.24 8.72
N TYR A 88 -5.09 3.17 8.95
CA TYR A 88 -5.37 4.60 8.80
C TYR A 88 -5.68 4.98 7.36
N THR A 89 -4.94 4.43 6.40
CA THR A 89 -5.16 4.66 4.97
C THR A 89 -6.57 4.24 4.55
N MET A 90 -6.96 3.01 4.84
CA MET A 90 -8.25 2.49 4.40
C MET A 90 -9.41 3.16 5.11
N ARG A 91 -9.24 3.54 6.39
CA ARG A 91 -10.21 4.38 7.11
C ARG A 91 -10.41 5.73 6.42
N THR A 92 -9.32 6.40 6.03
CA THR A 92 -9.38 7.71 5.35
C THR A 92 -10.04 7.61 3.98
N LEU A 93 -9.73 6.56 3.21
CA LEU A 93 -10.29 6.35 1.88
C LEU A 93 -11.70 5.75 1.89
N GLY A 94 -12.15 5.24 3.04
CA GLY A 94 -13.47 4.62 3.18
C GLY A 94 -13.61 3.31 2.39
N ILE A 95 -12.51 2.56 2.22
CA ILE A 95 -12.48 1.29 1.48
C ILE A 95 -12.54 0.13 2.48
N PRO A 96 -13.43 -0.87 2.31
CA PRO A 96 -13.41 -2.10 3.07
C PRO A 96 -12.05 -2.79 2.96
N PHE A 97 -11.53 -3.33 4.07
CA PHE A 97 -10.13 -3.71 4.15
C PHE A 97 -9.92 -4.98 4.97
N ALA A 98 -9.02 -5.84 4.50
CA ALA A 98 -8.44 -6.92 5.25
C ALA A 98 -6.91 -6.75 5.31
N GLY A 99 -6.36 -6.74 6.53
CA GLY A 99 -4.93 -6.59 6.78
C GLY A 99 -4.17 -7.86 6.46
N VAL A 100 -3.02 -7.72 5.82
CA VAL A 100 -2.07 -8.80 5.52
C VAL A 100 -0.72 -8.42 6.13
N TYR A 101 -0.17 -9.29 6.97
CA TYR A 101 1.07 -9.02 7.67
C TYR A 101 2.11 -10.11 7.39
N GLY A 102 2.68 -10.06 6.21
CA GLY A 102 3.69 -11.03 5.73
C GLY A 102 5.08 -10.42 5.55
N ALA A 103 5.36 -9.24 6.07
CA ALA A 103 6.60 -8.50 5.86
C ALA A 103 6.96 -8.41 4.36
N CYS A 104 8.10 -8.96 3.92
CA CYS A 104 8.51 -8.92 2.51
C CYS A 104 7.57 -9.69 1.56
N SER A 105 6.77 -10.63 2.06
CA SER A 105 5.79 -11.39 1.25
C SER A 105 4.47 -10.67 1.05
N THR A 106 4.19 -9.59 1.78
CA THR A 106 2.89 -8.89 1.76
C THR A 106 2.42 -8.54 0.34
N MET A 107 3.33 -8.10 -0.53
CA MET A 107 2.97 -7.79 -1.93
C MET A 107 2.41 -9.02 -2.66
N ALA A 108 3.10 -10.15 -2.57
CA ALA A 108 2.67 -11.38 -3.22
C ALA A 108 1.39 -11.94 -2.58
N GLU A 109 1.28 -11.90 -1.26
CA GLU A 109 0.11 -12.36 -0.52
C GLU A 109 -1.13 -11.55 -0.87
N THR A 110 -1.04 -10.22 -0.86
CA THR A 110 -2.18 -9.35 -1.23
C THR A 110 -2.64 -9.58 -2.66
N LEU A 111 -1.70 -9.74 -3.61
CA LEU A 111 -2.01 -10.05 -5.01
C LEU A 111 -2.67 -11.43 -5.15
N CYS A 112 -2.14 -12.46 -4.48
CA CYS A 112 -2.70 -13.81 -4.52
C CYS A 112 -4.12 -13.86 -3.93
N LEU A 113 -4.33 -13.22 -2.78
CA LEU A 113 -5.63 -13.15 -2.12
C LEU A 113 -6.64 -12.37 -2.95
N ALA A 114 -6.24 -11.20 -3.48
CA ALA A 114 -7.08 -10.39 -4.36
C ALA A 114 -7.50 -11.18 -5.62
N ALA A 115 -6.56 -11.89 -6.23
CA ALA A 115 -6.84 -12.74 -7.38
C ALA A 115 -7.80 -13.88 -7.04
N ALA A 116 -7.60 -14.55 -5.91
CA ALA A 116 -8.46 -15.66 -5.48
C ALA A 116 -9.90 -15.18 -5.19
N LEU A 117 -10.06 -14.06 -4.49
CA LEU A 117 -11.38 -13.49 -4.14
C LEU A 117 -12.13 -13.02 -5.41
N THR A 118 -11.41 -12.42 -6.34
CA THR A 118 -11.99 -11.96 -7.61
C THR A 118 -12.39 -13.16 -8.49
N ALA A 119 -11.51 -14.14 -8.64
CA ALA A 119 -11.78 -15.34 -9.42
C ALA A 119 -12.92 -16.19 -8.81
N GLY A 120 -13.04 -16.20 -7.48
CA GLY A 120 -14.12 -16.86 -6.76
C GLY A 120 -15.46 -16.12 -6.76
N GLY A 121 -15.53 -14.93 -7.36
CA GLY A 121 -16.74 -14.12 -7.45
C GLY A 121 -17.16 -13.45 -6.13
N MET A 122 -16.30 -13.46 -5.10
CA MET A 122 -16.55 -12.80 -3.81
C MET A 122 -16.36 -11.29 -3.87
N ALA A 123 -15.59 -10.79 -4.82
CA ALA A 123 -15.40 -9.37 -5.10
C ALA A 123 -15.23 -9.17 -6.61
N ARG A 124 -15.68 -8.03 -7.12
CA ARG A 124 -15.50 -7.68 -8.54
C ARG A 124 -14.28 -6.80 -8.77
N GLN A 125 -14.04 -5.91 -7.83
CA GLN A 125 -12.89 -4.99 -7.85
C GLN A 125 -12.17 -5.07 -6.52
N THR A 126 -10.94 -5.56 -6.55
CA THR A 126 -10.06 -5.66 -5.40
C THR A 126 -8.84 -4.76 -5.57
N LEU A 127 -8.33 -4.26 -4.47
CA LEU A 127 -7.08 -3.51 -4.39
C LEU A 127 -6.06 -4.35 -3.61
N ALA A 128 -4.87 -4.54 -4.18
CA ALA A 128 -3.72 -5.10 -3.47
C ALA A 128 -2.72 -3.98 -3.20
N LEU A 129 -2.31 -3.82 -1.95
CA LEU A 129 -1.43 -2.73 -1.51
C LEU A 129 -0.38 -3.23 -0.53
N THR A 130 0.82 -2.72 -0.67
CA THR A 130 1.87 -2.86 0.34
C THR A 130 2.68 -1.58 0.45
N SER A 131 3.25 -1.34 1.61
CA SER A 131 4.17 -0.22 1.82
C SER A 131 5.28 -0.59 2.78
N SER A 132 6.32 0.25 2.77
CA SER A 132 7.36 0.28 3.77
C SER A 132 7.88 1.70 3.88
N HIS A 133 7.84 2.27 5.07
CA HIS A 133 8.47 3.55 5.38
C HIS A 133 9.74 3.30 6.18
N PHE A 134 10.88 3.73 5.65
CA PHE A 134 12.18 3.40 6.25
C PHE A 134 12.26 3.73 7.75
N CYS A 135 11.93 4.95 8.15
CA CYS A 135 12.03 5.37 9.55
C CYS A 135 11.07 4.59 10.46
N ALA A 136 9.83 4.35 10.01
CA ALA A 136 8.84 3.58 10.78
C ALA A 136 9.27 2.11 10.93
N ALA A 137 9.76 1.49 9.85
CA ALA A 137 10.27 0.13 9.86
C ALA A 137 11.51 -0.02 10.73
N GLU A 138 12.48 0.91 10.62
CA GLU A 138 13.67 0.91 11.47
C GLU A 138 13.30 1.00 12.95
N ARG A 139 12.40 1.89 13.33
CA ARG A 139 11.93 1.98 14.70
C ARG A 139 11.25 0.69 15.16
N GLN A 140 10.37 0.12 14.34
CA GLN A 140 9.64 -1.09 14.66
C GLN A 140 10.56 -2.29 14.89
N PHE A 141 11.64 -2.41 14.13
CA PHE A 141 12.53 -3.58 14.19
C PHE A 141 13.79 -3.39 15.02
N ARG A 142 14.19 -2.15 15.30
CA ARG A 142 15.36 -1.85 16.14
C ARG A 142 15.02 -1.52 17.57
N THR A 143 13.83 -1.03 17.85
CA THR A 143 13.39 -0.77 19.22
C THR A 143 12.57 -1.95 19.68
N PRO A 144 12.66 -2.36 20.83
CA PRO A 144 13.59 -2.25 21.92
C PRO A 144 14.05 -3.62 22.33
N LEU A 145 15.21 -3.89 22.00
CA LEU A 145 15.89 -5.05 22.57
C LEU A 145 16.58 -4.69 23.89
N ASP A 146 16.29 -3.49 24.39
CA ASP A 146 16.73 -3.03 25.71
C ASP A 146 15.72 -3.44 26.77
N TYR A 147 15.94 -4.62 27.29
CA TYR A 147 15.43 -5.05 28.59
C TYR A 147 16.58 -5.11 29.58
#